data_f22db17b832b8c6548c1348671cbb09b
#
_entry.id   f22db17b832b8c6548c1348671cbb09b
#
_cell.length_a   1.000
_cell.length_b   1.000
_cell.length_c   1.000
_cell.angle_alpha   90.00
_cell.angle_beta   90.00
_cell.angle_gamma   90.00
#
_symmetry.space_group_name_H-M   'P 1'
#
loop_
_entity.id
_entity.type
_entity.pdbx_description
1 polymer ?
#
loop_
_entity_poly.entity_id
_entity_poly.type
_entity_poly.pdbx_seq_one_letter_code
_entity_poly.pdbx_strand_id
1 'polypeptide(L)'
;DIVINKIQEKITAFIDSGFKTDEEWLNFHEKNSFKNYCYDQLYPVENDRVYKKGKIYTLTIRTVDLELAKYFKLVCVDNHIKEIKGLVAEIRVLPKKILETVYTLTPMIIKTEKGYWKEAISFAEFEQRLKVNLIKKWNAYHQEKIDEDFDLYTVIELKNKKPIAIEYKKIKLLGDKVQIQVADNKRAQDLWYF
;
A
#
# COMPACT_ATOMS: atom_id res chain seq x y z
N ASP A 1 22.05 -5.40 -8.15
CA ASP A 1 21.81 -4.86 -6.81
C ASP A 1 20.90 -3.65 -6.91
N ILE A 2 20.00 -3.48 -5.92
CA ILE A 2 19.02 -2.38 -5.88
C ILE A 2 19.06 -1.74 -4.49
N VAL A 3 19.32 -0.43 -4.41
CA VAL A 3 19.26 0.28 -3.15
C VAL A 3 17.81 0.46 -2.68
N ILE A 4 17.59 0.41 -1.37
CA ILE A 4 16.23 0.35 -0.78
C ILE A 4 15.32 1.52 -1.17
N ASN A 5 15.86 2.72 -1.35
CA ASN A 5 15.07 3.90 -1.74
C ASN A 5 14.53 3.84 -3.18
N LYS A 6 15.06 2.94 -4.03
CA LYS A 6 14.60 2.73 -5.41
C LYS A 6 13.73 1.49 -5.57
N ILE A 7 13.60 0.67 -4.53
CA ILE A 7 12.91 -0.63 -4.64
C ILE A 7 11.43 -0.48 -4.98
N GLN A 8 10.75 0.52 -4.44
CA GLN A 8 9.31 0.73 -4.70
C GLN A 8 9.03 1.00 -6.17
N GLU A 9 9.87 1.80 -6.84
CA GLU A 9 9.73 2.05 -8.27
C GLU A 9 9.89 0.76 -9.08
N LYS A 10 10.82 -0.11 -8.68
CA LYS A 10 11.06 -1.40 -9.35
C LYS A 10 9.93 -2.39 -9.10
N ILE A 11 9.41 -2.46 -7.88
CA ILE A 11 8.23 -3.29 -7.58
C ILE A 11 7.01 -2.80 -8.37
N THR A 12 6.77 -1.48 -8.41
CA THR A 12 5.70 -0.90 -9.24
C THR A 12 5.86 -1.33 -10.69
N ALA A 13 7.04 -1.16 -11.29
CA ALA A 13 7.28 -1.55 -12.67
C ALA A 13 7.09 -3.06 -12.92
N PHE A 14 7.45 -3.92 -11.95
CA PHE A 14 7.22 -5.35 -12.02
C PHE A 14 5.73 -5.70 -11.99
N ILE A 15 4.95 -5.08 -11.11
CA ILE A 15 3.50 -5.27 -11.03
C ILE A 15 2.82 -4.74 -12.30
N ASP A 16 3.17 -3.53 -12.74
CA ASP A 16 2.62 -2.88 -13.93
C ASP A 16 2.91 -3.70 -15.21
N SER A 17 4.07 -4.35 -15.29
CA SER A 17 4.40 -5.20 -16.43
C SER A 17 3.50 -6.43 -16.49
N GLY A 18 3.05 -6.95 -15.35
CA GLY A 18 2.09 -8.04 -15.29
C GLY A 18 0.74 -7.70 -15.92
N PHE A 19 0.22 -6.51 -15.68
CA PHE A 19 -1.06 -6.08 -16.25
C PHE A 19 -1.08 -5.97 -17.78
N LYS A 20 0.09 -5.88 -18.42
CA LYS A 20 0.18 -5.78 -19.89
C LYS A 20 -0.07 -7.10 -20.63
N THR A 21 -0.18 -8.20 -19.92
CA THR A 21 -0.35 -9.53 -20.51
C THR A 21 -1.79 -9.88 -20.85
N ASP A 22 -2.76 -9.08 -20.39
CA ASP A 22 -4.19 -9.31 -20.54
C ASP A 22 -4.92 -7.97 -20.71
N GLU A 23 -5.79 -7.86 -21.71
CA GLU A 23 -6.46 -6.61 -22.08
C GLU A 23 -7.43 -6.12 -21.00
N GLU A 24 -8.18 -7.02 -20.36
CA GLU A 24 -9.12 -6.66 -19.29
C GLU A 24 -8.37 -6.08 -18.09
N TRP A 25 -7.28 -6.74 -17.67
CA TRP A 25 -6.45 -6.29 -16.56
C TRP A 25 -5.63 -5.04 -16.89
N LEU A 26 -5.24 -4.86 -18.15
CA LEU A 26 -4.63 -3.61 -18.60
C LEU A 26 -5.61 -2.44 -18.49
N ASN A 27 -6.85 -2.63 -18.97
CA ASN A 27 -7.92 -1.63 -18.84
C ASN A 27 -8.22 -1.31 -17.35
N PHE A 28 -8.26 -2.32 -16.47
CA PHE A 28 -8.37 -2.12 -15.03
C PHE A 28 -7.21 -1.28 -14.49
N HIS A 29 -5.99 -1.57 -14.92
CA HIS A 29 -4.79 -0.84 -14.48
C HIS A 29 -4.79 0.61 -14.96
N GLU A 30 -5.18 0.90 -16.20
CA GLU A 30 -5.18 2.23 -16.79
C GLU A 30 -6.34 3.11 -16.30
N LYS A 31 -7.45 2.52 -15.88
CA LYS A 31 -8.62 3.25 -15.38
C LYS A 31 -8.23 4.07 -14.14
N ASN A 32 -8.59 5.36 -14.12
CA ASN A 32 -8.38 6.23 -12.96
C ASN A 32 -9.37 5.92 -11.82
N SER A 33 -9.10 4.86 -11.08
CA SER A 33 -9.91 4.36 -9.96
C SER A 33 -9.04 3.79 -8.85
N PHE A 34 -9.61 3.50 -7.69
CA PHE A 34 -8.93 2.73 -6.64
C PHE A 34 -8.58 1.33 -7.16
N LYS A 35 -7.36 0.87 -6.90
CA LYS A 35 -6.85 -0.40 -7.44
C LYS A 35 -7.12 -1.63 -6.56
N ASN A 36 -7.67 -1.42 -5.37
CA ASN A 36 -8.03 -2.47 -4.41
C ASN A 36 -6.90 -3.44 -4.05
N TYR A 37 -5.66 -3.03 -4.24
CA TYR A 37 -4.48 -3.75 -3.77
C TYR A 37 -3.44 -2.79 -3.23
N CYS A 38 -2.59 -3.31 -2.36
CA CYS A 38 -1.38 -2.65 -1.90
C CYS A 38 -0.24 -3.66 -1.80
N TYR A 39 0.98 -3.18 -1.70
CA TYR A 39 2.16 -4.02 -1.57
C TYR A 39 3.21 -3.35 -0.67
N ASP A 40 4.03 -4.16 -0.06
CA ASP A 40 5.16 -3.72 0.75
C ASP A 40 6.47 -3.71 -0.05
N GLN A 41 7.58 -3.57 0.64
CA GLN A 41 8.91 -3.74 0.04
C GLN A 41 9.33 -5.21 0.08
N LEU A 42 10.41 -5.56 -0.61
CA LEU A 42 10.96 -6.91 -0.58
C LEU A 42 11.48 -7.28 0.82
N TYR A 43 11.30 -8.53 1.22
CA TYR A 43 11.74 -9.10 2.49
C TYR A 43 12.64 -10.34 2.25
N PRO A 44 13.70 -10.56 3.03
CA PRO A 44 14.20 -9.70 4.12
C PRO A 44 14.88 -8.42 3.61
N VAL A 45 14.87 -7.39 4.45
CA VAL A 45 15.65 -6.17 4.19
C VAL A 45 17.10 -6.44 4.59
N GLU A 46 18.05 -6.18 3.69
CA GLU A 46 19.47 -6.36 3.98
C GLU A 46 19.99 -5.28 4.94
N ASN A 47 20.99 -5.64 5.75
CA ASN A 47 21.56 -4.73 6.74
C ASN A 47 22.19 -3.47 6.11
N ASP A 48 22.78 -3.61 4.94
CA ASP A 48 23.37 -2.50 4.17
C ASP A 48 22.35 -1.75 3.30
N ARG A 49 21.06 -2.12 3.40
CA ARG A 49 19.95 -1.54 2.63
C ARG A 49 20.10 -1.67 1.11
N VAL A 50 20.75 -2.73 0.64
CA VAL A 50 20.94 -3.03 -0.77
C VAL A 50 20.47 -4.46 -1.05
N TYR A 51 19.42 -4.64 -1.85
CA TYR A 51 18.98 -5.94 -2.33
C TYR A 51 19.97 -6.50 -3.32
N LYS A 52 20.43 -7.72 -3.11
CA LYS A 52 21.54 -8.33 -3.85
C LYS A 52 21.05 -9.08 -5.08
N LYS A 53 21.79 -8.94 -6.18
CA LYS A 53 21.56 -9.74 -7.39
C LYS A 53 21.73 -11.24 -7.08
N GLY A 54 20.79 -12.05 -7.59
CA GLY A 54 20.81 -13.50 -7.43
C GLY A 54 20.28 -14.00 -6.08
N LYS A 55 19.89 -13.11 -5.15
CA LYS A 55 19.27 -13.47 -3.88
C LYS A 55 17.74 -13.51 -4.04
N ILE A 56 17.09 -14.40 -3.30
CA ILE A 56 15.63 -14.55 -3.30
C ILE A 56 15.02 -13.68 -2.20
N TYR A 57 13.97 -12.98 -2.55
CA TYR A 57 13.19 -12.11 -1.66
C TYR A 57 11.70 -12.39 -1.80
N THR A 58 10.93 -12.06 -0.77
CA THR A 58 9.48 -12.15 -0.80
C THR A 58 8.87 -10.76 -1.01
N LEU A 59 7.94 -10.66 -1.96
CA LEU A 59 7.03 -9.53 -2.12
C LEU A 59 5.65 -9.93 -1.61
N THR A 60 5.05 -9.13 -0.74
CA THR A 60 3.67 -9.35 -0.31
C THR A 60 2.75 -8.34 -0.99
N ILE A 61 1.78 -8.85 -1.75
CA ILE A 61 0.69 -8.05 -2.33
C ILE A 61 -0.58 -8.42 -1.57
N ARG A 62 -1.33 -7.43 -1.09
CA ARG A 62 -2.60 -7.61 -0.39
C ARG A 62 -3.72 -7.04 -1.22
N THR A 63 -4.81 -7.78 -1.31
CA THR A 63 -6.02 -7.36 -1.99
C THR A 63 -7.25 -7.95 -1.30
N VAL A 64 -8.38 -7.27 -1.39
CA VAL A 64 -9.70 -7.76 -0.98
C VAL A 64 -10.44 -8.44 -2.14
N ASP A 65 -9.91 -8.34 -3.35
CA ASP A 65 -10.47 -8.87 -4.57
C ASP A 65 -9.84 -10.24 -4.88
N LEU A 66 -10.67 -11.30 -4.82
CA LEU A 66 -10.20 -12.67 -5.04
C LEU A 66 -9.75 -12.90 -6.49
N GLU A 67 -10.43 -12.32 -7.47
CA GLU A 67 -10.07 -12.50 -8.88
C GLU A 67 -8.73 -11.81 -9.16
N LEU A 68 -8.52 -10.63 -8.59
CA LEU A 68 -7.25 -9.93 -8.67
C LEU A 68 -6.12 -10.74 -7.95
N ALA A 69 -6.42 -11.39 -6.82
CA ALA A 69 -5.45 -12.26 -6.15
C ALA A 69 -5.06 -13.46 -7.01
N LYS A 70 -6.03 -14.10 -7.68
CA LYS A 70 -5.79 -15.21 -8.61
C LYS A 70 -4.95 -14.74 -9.82
N TYR A 71 -5.28 -13.57 -10.35
CA TYR A 71 -4.52 -12.96 -11.43
C TYR A 71 -3.07 -12.72 -11.04
N PHE A 72 -2.81 -12.09 -9.89
CA PHE A 72 -1.44 -11.89 -9.41
C PHE A 72 -0.69 -13.20 -9.20
N LYS A 73 -1.35 -14.25 -8.68
CA LYS A 73 -0.72 -15.56 -8.55
C LYS A 73 -0.27 -16.11 -9.89
N LEU A 74 -1.07 -15.93 -10.93
CA LEU A 74 -0.75 -16.41 -12.28
C LEU A 74 0.34 -15.56 -12.93
N VAL A 75 0.16 -14.24 -12.96
CA VAL A 75 0.98 -13.35 -13.76
C VAL A 75 2.33 -13.02 -13.12
N CYS A 76 2.46 -13.11 -11.79
CA CYS A 76 3.76 -12.86 -11.13
C CYS A 76 4.77 -14.00 -11.32
N VAL A 77 4.30 -15.21 -11.63
CA VAL A 77 5.20 -16.33 -11.94
C VAL A 77 5.78 -16.13 -13.33
N ASP A 78 7.10 -16.25 -13.45
CA ASP A 78 7.88 -16.00 -14.67
C ASP A 78 7.80 -14.56 -15.23
N ASN A 79 7.00 -13.68 -14.67
CA ASN A 79 7.06 -12.26 -15.00
C ASN A 79 8.43 -11.68 -14.67
N HIS A 80 8.93 -10.79 -15.51
CA HIS A 80 10.24 -10.20 -15.28
C HIS A 80 10.34 -8.77 -15.82
N ILE A 81 11.12 -7.99 -15.13
CA ILE A 81 11.72 -6.75 -15.59
C ILE A 81 13.24 -6.90 -15.53
N LYS A 82 13.98 -5.90 -15.95
CA LYS A 82 15.46 -5.94 -15.94
C LYS A 82 16.05 -6.35 -14.59
N GLU A 83 15.43 -5.93 -13.48
CA GLU A 83 15.97 -6.06 -12.12
C GLU A 83 15.27 -7.13 -11.27
N ILE A 84 14.04 -7.53 -11.60
CA ILE A 84 13.23 -8.45 -10.79
C ILE A 84 12.63 -9.52 -11.68
N LYS A 85 12.72 -10.78 -11.24
CA LYS A 85 12.02 -11.92 -11.84
C LYS A 85 11.16 -12.60 -10.78
N GLY A 86 9.88 -12.86 -11.10
CA GLY A 86 9.01 -13.70 -10.30
C GLY A 86 9.40 -15.18 -10.45
N LEU A 87 9.39 -15.91 -9.34
CA LEU A 87 9.76 -17.33 -9.32
C LEU A 87 8.57 -18.20 -8.95
N VAL A 88 7.90 -17.87 -7.85
CA VAL A 88 6.74 -18.59 -7.33
C VAL A 88 5.77 -17.59 -6.68
N ALA A 89 4.48 -17.89 -6.75
CA ALA A 89 3.45 -17.11 -6.09
C ALA A 89 2.45 -18.03 -5.38
N GLU A 90 2.03 -17.65 -4.19
CA GLU A 90 1.00 -18.35 -3.40
C GLU A 90 -0.05 -17.36 -2.91
N ILE A 91 -1.29 -17.83 -2.76
CA ILE A 91 -2.35 -17.06 -2.13
C ILE A 91 -2.51 -17.54 -0.70
N ARG A 92 -2.53 -16.60 0.24
CA ARG A 92 -2.85 -16.83 1.65
C ARG A 92 -4.06 -16.02 2.03
N VAL A 93 -5.12 -16.69 2.48
CA VAL A 93 -6.29 -16.01 3.02
C VAL A 93 -5.99 -15.60 4.46
N LEU A 94 -6.08 -14.30 4.74
CA LEU A 94 -5.90 -13.78 6.09
C LEU A 94 -7.21 -14.01 6.87
N PRO A 95 -7.16 -14.69 8.04
CA PRO A 95 -8.34 -14.84 8.87
C PRO A 95 -8.77 -13.49 9.44
N LYS A 96 -10.07 -13.20 9.39
CA LYS A 96 -10.62 -12.00 10.03
C LYS A 96 -10.44 -12.09 11.55
N LYS A 97 -9.77 -11.12 12.14
CA LYS A 97 -9.50 -10.98 13.58
C LYS A 97 -9.88 -9.59 14.02
N ILE A 98 -10.13 -9.38 15.31
CA ILE A 98 -10.24 -8.04 15.86
C ILE A 98 -8.88 -7.34 15.72
N LEU A 99 -8.89 -6.17 15.12
CA LEU A 99 -7.72 -5.32 14.97
C LEU A 99 -7.64 -4.36 16.14
N GLU A 100 -6.64 -4.51 16.98
CA GLU A 100 -6.36 -3.56 18.07
C GLU A 100 -5.44 -2.44 17.58
N THR A 101 -4.40 -2.82 16.85
CA THR A 101 -3.37 -1.90 16.36
C THR A 101 -3.00 -2.20 14.91
N VAL A 102 -2.94 -1.16 14.10
CA VAL A 102 -2.37 -1.22 12.76
C VAL A 102 -1.20 -0.25 12.63
N TYR A 103 -0.25 -0.56 11.77
CA TYR A 103 0.89 0.32 11.51
C TYR A 103 1.30 0.25 10.03
N THR A 104 1.83 1.35 9.54
CA THR A 104 2.28 1.43 8.16
C THR A 104 3.64 0.73 8.01
N LEU A 105 3.75 -0.16 7.03
CA LEU A 105 5.02 -0.81 6.67
C LEU A 105 5.93 0.15 5.88
N THR A 106 5.32 0.96 5.02
CA THR A 106 5.98 2.03 4.26
C THR A 106 5.50 3.40 4.77
N PRO A 107 6.27 4.48 4.57
CA PRO A 107 5.81 5.81 4.98
C PRO A 107 4.52 6.22 4.27
N MET A 108 3.57 6.76 5.03
CA MET A 108 2.36 7.35 4.51
C MET A 108 2.68 8.72 3.90
N ILE A 109 2.29 8.92 2.66
CA ILE A 109 2.49 10.15 1.92
C ILE A 109 1.13 10.78 1.66
N ILE A 110 0.95 12.03 2.07
CA ILE A 110 -0.24 12.82 1.76
C ILE A 110 0.16 13.91 0.77
N LYS A 111 -0.49 13.91 -0.39
CA LYS A 111 -0.28 14.94 -1.40
C LYS A 111 -0.86 16.27 -0.91
N THR A 112 -0.02 17.29 -0.87
CA THR A 112 -0.38 18.69 -0.60
C THR A 112 0.21 19.59 -1.68
N GLU A 113 -0.29 20.80 -1.81
CA GLU A 113 0.25 21.78 -2.77
C GLU A 113 1.65 22.27 -2.39
N LYS A 114 1.99 22.23 -1.10
CA LYS A 114 3.27 22.69 -0.54
C LYS A 114 4.28 21.56 -0.30
N GLY A 115 3.99 20.33 -0.73
CA GLY A 115 4.90 19.18 -0.54
C GLY A 115 4.63 18.38 0.74
N TYR A 116 5.56 18.40 1.71
CA TYR A 116 5.41 17.58 2.92
C TYR A 116 4.25 18.06 3.80
N TRP A 117 3.39 17.14 4.21
CA TRP A 117 2.11 17.46 4.84
C TRP A 117 2.22 18.29 6.12
N LYS A 118 3.24 18.07 6.96
CA LYS A 118 3.43 18.86 8.21
C LYS A 118 3.70 20.35 7.97
N GLU A 119 4.16 20.70 6.78
CA GLU A 119 4.41 22.08 6.37
C GLU A 119 3.17 22.75 5.75
N ALA A 120 2.15 21.93 5.44
CA ALA A 120 1.01 22.36 4.64
C ALA A 120 -0.34 22.29 5.37
N ILE A 121 -0.51 21.31 6.25
CA ILE A 121 -1.79 21.02 6.92
C ILE A 121 -1.59 20.71 8.40
N SER A 122 -2.65 20.87 9.19
CA SER A 122 -2.67 20.48 10.60
C SER A 122 -2.74 18.95 10.77
N PHE A 123 -2.43 18.47 11.98
CA PHE A 123 -2.60 17.05 12.30
C PHE A 123 -4.06 16.61 12.20
N ALA A 124 -4.99 17.45 12.68
CA ALA A 124 -6.43 17.17 12.56
C ALA A 124 -6.89 17.05 11.09
N GLU A 125 -6.35 17.88 10.20
CA GLU A 125 -6.64 17.74 8.76
C GLU A 125 -6.01 16.47 8.16
N PHE A 126 -4.82 16.08 8.61
CA PHE A 126 -4.20 14.81 8.25
C PHE A 126 -5.12 13.63 8.63
N GLU A 127 -5.61 13.60 9.85
CA GLU A 127 -6.54 12.59 10.37
C GLU A 127 -7.83 12.54 9.56
N GLN A 128 -8.42 13.70 9.29
CA GLN A 128 -9.64 13.81 8.49
C GLN A 128 -9.44 13.29 7.06
N ARG A 129 -8.32 13.60 6.43
CA ARG A 129 -7.98 13.09 5.09
C ARG A 129 -7.83 11.58 5.08
N LEU A 130 -7.24 10.99 6.13
CA LEU A 130 -7.13 9.54 6.27
C LEU A 130 -8.52 8.89 6.33
N LYS A 131 -9.40 9.37 7.23
CA LYS A 131 -10.78 8.87 7.38
C LYS A 131 -11.55 8.98 6.06
N VAL A 132 -11.54 10.15 5.44
CA VAL A 132 -12.23 10.40 4.16
C VAL A 132 -11.72 9.49 3.03
N ASN A 133 -10.41 9.28 2.95
CA ASN A 133 -9.85 8.40 1.92
C ASN A 133 -10.24 6.94 2.09
N LEU A 134 -10.25 6.42 3.32
CA LEU A 134 -10.70 5.07 3.60
C LEU A 134 -12.18 4.88 3.28
N ILE A 135 -13.03 5.83 3.69
CA ILE A 135 -14.47 5.81 3.37
C ILE A 135 -14.70 5.84 1.85
N LYS A 136 -14.03 6.75 1.12
CA LYS A 136 -14.16 6.82 -0.35
C LYS A 136 -13.75 5.52 -1.02
N LYS A 137 -12.70 4.89 -0.55
CA LYS A 137 -12.20 3.63 -1.09
C LYS A 137 -13.21 2.50 -0.84
N TRP A 138 -13.72 2.40 0.39
CA TRP A 138 -14.77 1.46 0.77
C TRP A 138 -16.02 1.63 -0.08
N ASN A 139 -16.56 2.86 -0.14
CA ASN A 139 -17.77 3.18 -0.90
C ASN A 139 -17.62 2.83 -2.40
N ALA A 140 -16.46 3.10 -2.97
CA ALA A 140 -16.19 2.79 -4.38
C ALA A 140 -16.17 1.28 -4.65
N TYR A 141 -15.65 0.48 -3.71
CA TYR A 141 -15.59 -0.98 -3.85
C TYR A 141 -16.93 -1.66 -3.60
N HIS A 142 -17.61 -1.30 -2.52
CA HIS A 142 -18.86 -1.92 -2.09
C HIS A 142 -20.09 -1.30 -2.75
N GLN A 143 -19.95 -0.22 -3.54
CA GLN A 143 -21.06 0.57 -4.09
C GLN A 143 -22.04 1.03 -2.99
N GLU A 144 -21.49 1.33 -1.81
CA GLU A 144 -22.18 1.76 -0.60
C GLU A 144 -21.88 3.23 -0.33
N LYS A 145 -22.76 3.92 0.38
CA LYS A 145 -22.51 5.25 0.93
C LYS A 145 -22.53 5.18 2.44
N ILE A 146 -21.36 5.27 3.06
CA ILE A 146 -21.25 5.45 4.50
C ILE A 146 -21.65 6.89 4.84
N ASP A 147 -22.67 7.08 5.65
CA ASP A 147 -23.20 8.37 6.09
C ASP A 147 -23.31 8.49 7.62
N GLU A 148 -23.13 7.39 8.35
CA GLU A 148 -23.06 7.40 9.81
C GLU A 148 -21.77 8.02 10.31
N ASP A 149 -21.83 8.70 11.48
CA ASP A 149 -20.62 9.11 12.19
C ASP A 149 -20.10 7.98 13.06
N PHE A 150 -18.79 7.77 13.05
CA PHE A 150 -18.10 6.75 13.84
C PHE A 150 -16.64 7.11 14.05
N ASP A 151 -16.07 6.62 15.14
CA ASP A 151 -14.65 6.72 15.40
C ASP A 151 -13.90 5.66 14.60
N LEU A 152 -12.96 6.08 13.76
CA LEU A 152 -12.12 5.17 12.97
C LEU A 152 -10.96 4.61 13.80
N TYR A 153 -10.49 5.37 14.77
CA TYR A 153 -9.36 5.06 15.66
C TYR A 153 -9.52 5.82 16.97
N THR A 154 -8.78 5.40 17.99
CA THR A 154 -8.69 6.09 19.27
C THR A 154 -7.42 6.92 19.39
N VAL A 155 -6.31 6.45 18.80
CA VAL A 155 -4.99 7.12 18.85
C VAL A 155 -4.27 6.94 17.53
N ILE A 156 -3.62 8.00 17.05
CA ILE A 156 -2.62 7.96 15.96
C ILE A 156 -1.27 8.46 16.51
N GLU A 157 -0.23 7.67 16.33
CA GLU A 157 1.14 8.02 16.70
C GLU A 157 2.06 8.04 15.49
N LEU A 158 2.86 9.09 15.37
CA LEU A 158 3.95 9.15 14.39
C LEU A 158 5.17 8.40 14.94
N LYS A 159 5.69 7.43 14.18
CA LYS A 159 6.79 6.56 14.62
C LYS A 159 8.18 7.07 14.24
N ASN A 160 8.27 8.14 13.48
CA ASN A 160 9.54 8.76 13.10
C ASN A 160 9.57 10.25 13.47
N LYS A 161 10.71 10.71 13.98
CA LYS A 161 10.93 12.13 14.33
C LYS A 161 11.20 13.00 13.09
N LYS A 162 11.86 12.43 12.07
CA LYS A 162 12.18 13.10 10.81
C LYS A 162 11.45 12.41 9.67
N PRO A 163 10.98 13.13 8.64
CA PRO A 163 10.30 12.52 7.51
C PRO A 163 11.20 11.50 6.81
N ILE A 164 10.59 10.44 6.31
CA ILE A 164 11.25 9.41 5.53
C ILE A 164 11.09 9.75 4.06
N ALA A 165 12.21 9.83 3.35
CA ALA A 165 12.21 10.12 1.93
C ALA A 165 12.09 8.84 1.10
N ILE A 166 11.20 8.86 0.11
CA ILE A 166 11.06 7.83 -0.93
C ILE A 166 11.26 8.50 -2.27
N GLU A 167 12.04 7.90 -3.14
CA GLU A 167 12.16 8.30 -4.53
C GLU A 167 11.11 7.55 -5.38
N TYR A 168 10.25 8.29 -6.08
CA TYR A 168 9.26 7.74 -6.98
C TYR A 168 9.14 8.58 -8.24
N LYS A 169 9.35 7.97 -9.43
CA LYS A 169 9.33 8.66 -10.73
C LYS A 169 10.20 9.92 -10.74
N LYS A 170 11.42 9.82 -10.21
CA LYS A 170 12.39 10.92 -10.07
C LYS A 170 11.96 12.07 -9.14
N ILE A 171 10.88 11.89 -8.38
CA ILE A 171 10.41 12.87 -7.40
C ILE A 171 10.72 12.30 -6.01
N LYS A 172 11.29 13.15 -5.14
CA LYS A 172 11.49 12.83 -3.72
C LYS A 172 10.22 13.16 -2.96
N LEU A 173 9.58 12.13 -2.44
CA LEU A 173 8.39 12.22 -1.61
C LEU A 173 8.77 12.04 -0.15
N LEU A 174 8.18 12.84 0.74
CA LEU A 174 8.37 12.79 2.17
C LEU A 174 7.11 12.26 2.86
N GLY A 175 7.28 11.29 3.75
CA GLY A 175 6.17 10.71 4.49
C GLY A 175 6.55 10.28 5.89
N ASP A 176 5.55 9.85 6.65
CA ASP A 176 5.71 9.37 8.03
C ASP A 176 5.17 7.96 8.20
N LYS A 177 5.83 7.16 9.02
CA LYS A 177 5.25 5.93 9.52
C LYS A 177 4.33 6.25 10.70
N VAL A 178 3.16 5.62 10.69
CA VAL A 178 2.17 5.79 11.74
C VAL A 178 1.80 4.45 12.37
N GLN A 179 1.46 4.50 13.64
CA GLN A 179 0.79 3.44 14.38
C GLN A 179 -0.56 3.97 14.81
N ILE A 180 -1.59 3.16 14.67
CA ILE A 180 -2.97 3.55 14.90
C ILE A 180 -3.61 2.52 15.80
N GLN A 181 -4.22 2.95 16.90
CA GLN A 181 -5.10 2.13 17.71
C GLN A 181 -6.50 2.18 17.09
N VAL A 182 -6.98 1.04 16.65
CA VAL A 182 -8.28 0.92 15.96
C VAL A 182 -9.42 1.08 16.98
N ALA A 183 -10.46 1.82 16.61
CA ALA A 183 -11.63 1.94 17.46
C ALA A 183 -12.43 0.62 17.52
N ASP A 184 -12.97 0.33 18.70
CA ASP A 184 -13.76 -0.88 18.94
C ASP A 184 -15.22 -0.69 18.48
N ASN A 185 -15.38 -0.58 17.16
CA ASN A 185 -16.69 -0.60 16.50
C ASN A 185 -16.59 -1.32 15.15
N LYS A 186 -17.72 -1.91 14.74
CA LYS A 186 -17.78 -2.74 13.53
C LYS A 186 -17.29 -2.00 12.27
N ARG A 187 -17.67 -0.74 12.11
CA ARG A 187 -17.35 0.03 10.90
C ARG A 187 -15.85 0.32 10.81
N ALA A 188 -15.19 0.69 11.92
CA ALA A 188 -13.76 0.85 11.96
C ALA A 188 -13.03 -0.46 11.63
N GLN A 189 -13.46 -1.57 12.25
CA GLN A 189 -12.87 -2.89 11.99
C GLN A 189 -12.98 -3.29 10.51
N ASP A 190 -14.14 -3.09 9.89
CA ASP A 190 -14.35 -3.41 8.48
C ASP A 190 -13.47 -2.55 7.55
N LEU A 191 -13.37 -1.23 7.81
CA LEU A 191 -12.56 -0.31 7.03
C LEU A 191 -11.04 -0.57 7.13
N TRP A 192 -10.56 -0.95 8.30
CA TRP A 192 -9.14 -1.26 8.48
C TRP A 192 -8.74 -2.64 7.92
N TYR A 193 -9.70 -3.56 7.80
CA TYR A 193 -9.50 -4.83 7.11
C TYR A 193 -9.46 -4.68 5.59
N PHE A 194 -10.15 -3.68 5.08
CA PHE A 194 -10.22 -3.37 3.65
C PHE A 194 -8.96 -2.68 3.16
#